data_409178af53a338b57dd372e7284ea9d5
#
_entry.id   409178af53a338b57dd372e7284ea9d5
#
_cell.length_a   1.000
_cell.length_b   1.000
_cell.length_c   1.000
_cell.angle_alpha   90.00
_cell.angle_beta   90.00
_cell.angle_gamma   90.00
#
_symmetry.space_group_name_H-M   'P 1'
#
loop_
_entity.id
_entity.type
_entity.pdbx_description
1 polymer ?
#
loop_
_entity_poly.entity_id
_entity_poly.type
_entity_poly.pdbx_seq_one_letter_code
_entity_poly.pdbx_strand_id
1 'polypeptide(L)'
;VDINTMMEHSKEMRKEMLGEEEVDSSKYPDTDVIYPYNSKENTFIHTNKLTEEYVKYIEDIDDTLLSGISFTRLVNMNFLKSDGSVATPINASDLNLSSYPIKLDNNSEGYLETSYDLLAGSYPQTMNDLILVVDEYNKLDTAVLDALGIDSNKEEISFNDILGYEIKAILNDDYYKKLGNYYTLAGNPNDMSEIYNNERAIPLKITGILRLKKDVTIPVLSSGLSYSDELSKYFIEDAKNSEVVKAQEEVDYNVFTGESFKRDSNRADSSNTNTKENILASIGATSTPYMITLYPKDFATKEAITDYLDDWNEDKDKEDVIIYNDMASTFVSLSGGIMDAITMVLVAFAAISLVVSLIMVGIITYISVLERTKEIGVLRALGARKKDITRVFNAETFIVGSCSG
;
A
#
# COMPACT_ATOMS: atom_id res chain seq x y z
N VAL A 1 8.27 -4.05 1.88
CA VAL A 1 9.65 -4.54 1.75
C VAL A 1 10.38 -3.58 0.86
N ASP A 2 11.49 -3.05 1.33
CA ASP A 2 12.43 -2.32 0.50
C ASP A 2 12.83 -3.22 -0.68
N ILE A 3 12.79 -2.69 -1.90
CA ILE A 3 13.23 -3.39 -3.12
C ILE A 3 14.64 -3.98 -2.91
N ASN A 4 15.48 -3.33 -2.12
CA ASN A 4 16.80 -3.81 -1.75
C ASN A 4 16.74 -5.09 -0.91
N THR A 5 15.82 -5.20 0.04
CA THR A 5 15.63 -6.41 0.86
C THR A 5 15.11 -7.57 0.02
N MET A 6 14.18 -7.32 -0.92
CA MET A 6 13.75 -8.33 -1.90
C MET A 6 14.90 -8.78 -2.82
N MET A 7 15.74 -7.84 -3.25
CA MET A 7 16.91 -8.15 -4.07
C MET A 7 17.99 -8.90 -3.29
N GLU A 8 18.21 -8.58 -2.01
CA GLU A 8 19.18 -9.29 -1.16
C GLU A 8 18.71 -10.70 -0.87
N HIS A 9 17.46 -10.89 -0.50
CA HIS A 9 16.87 -12.21 -0.28
C HIS A 9 16.88 -13.07 -1.56
N SER A 10 16.55 -12.48 -2.70
CA SER A 10 16.67 -13.16 -4.00
C SER A 10 18.11 -13.57 -4.35
N LYS A 11 19.10 -12.76 -3.96
CA LYS A 11 20.54 -13.07 -4.13
C LYS A 11 21.00 -14.20 -3.22
N GLU A 12 20.55 -14.22 -1.96
CA GLU A 12 20.88 -15.27 -1.00
C GLU A 12 20.31 -16.62 -1.40
N MET A 13 19.03 -16.66 -1.82
CA MET A 13 18.40 -17.88 -2.34
C MET A 13 19.14 -18.43 -3.57
N ARG A 14 19.56 -17.55 -4.46
CA ARG A 14 20.34 -17.94 -5.63
C ARG A 14 21.71 -18.53 -5.29
N LYS A 15 22.42 -17.93 -4.31
CA LYS A 15 23.72 -18.39 -3.83
C LYS A 15 23.64 -19.83 -3.30
N GLU A 16 22.57 -20.18 -2.60
CA GLU A 16 22.33 -21.52 -2.09
C GLU A 16 21.96 -22.55 -3.18
N MET A 17 21.10 -22.16 -4.13
CA MET A 17 20.64 -23.08 -5.19
C MET A 17 21.73 -23.41 -6.21
N LEU A 18 22.60 -22.46 -6.52
CA LEU A 18 23.60 -22.62 -7.60
C LEU A 18 24.98 -22.99 -7.12
N GLY A 19 25.24 -23.00 -5.80
CA GLY A 19 26.56 -23.38 -5.23
C GLY A 19 27.69 -22.48 -5.71
N GLU A 20 27.41 -21.23 -6.08
CA GLU A 20 28.39 -20.29 -6.60
C GLU A 20 29.28 -19.76 -5.48
N GLU A 21 30.60 -19.91 -5.67
CA GLU A 21 31.63 -19.24 -4.85
C GLU A 21 31.47 -17.72 -4.90
N GLU A 22 31.84 -17.05 -3.82
CA GLU A 22 31.76 -15.60 -3.68
C GLU A 22 32.49 -14.87 -4.82
N VAL A 23 31.76 -14.44 -5.82
CA VAL A 23 32.21 -13.29 -6.61
C VAL A 23 31.91 -12.05 -5.74
N ASP A 24 32.93 -11.26 -5.47
CA ASP A 24 32.83 -9.99 -4.73
C ASP A 24 31.71 -9.15 -5.30
N SER A 25 30.56 -9.16 -4.60
CA SER A 25 29.35 -8.45 -5.01
C SER A 25 29.28 -7.06 -4.39
N SER A 26 30.46 -6.48 -4.03
CA SER A 26 30.52 -5.11 -3.54
C SER A 26 29.94 -4.16 -4.59
N LYS A 27 29.03 -3.29 -4.16
CA LYS A 27 28.59 -2.16 -5.00
C LYS A 27 29.84 -1.29 -5.26
N TYR A 28 30.08 -0.97 -6.52
CA TYR A 28 31.24 -0.18 -6.96
C TYR A 28 32.59 -0.90 -6.75
N PRO A 29 32.79 -2.11 -7.34
CA PRO A 29 34.06 -2.82 -7.22
C PRO A 29 35.16 -2.00 -7.88
N ASP A 30 36.32 -1.86 -7.18
CA ASP A 30 37.50 -1.21 -7.68
C ASP A 30 38.34 -2.22 -8.48
N THR A 31 37.85 -2.65 -9.64
CA THR A 31 38.48 -3.65 -10.51
C THR A 31 38.40 -3.21 -11.97
N ASP A 32 39.39 -3.61 -12.76
CA ASP A 32 39.49 -3.31 -14.20
C ASP A 32 38.75 -4.33 -15.09
N VAL A 33 37.81 -5.12 -14.51
CA VAL A 33 37.12 -6.19 -15.23
C VAL A 33 35.58 -5.96 -15.26
N ILE A 34 34.94 -6.43 -16.31
CA ILE A 34 33.51 -6.47 -16.46
C ILE A 34 33.05 -7.89 -16.12
N TYR A 35 32.12 -8.01 -15.19
CA TYR A 35 31.49 -9.27 -14.84
C TYR A 35 30.25 -9.47 -15.73
N PRO A 36 30.29 -10.39 -16.73
CA PRO A 36 29.12 -10.65 -17.55
C PRO A 36 28.04 -11.35 -16.73
N TYR A 37 26.81 -10.87 -16.81
CA TYR A 37 25.67 -11.52 -16.20
C TYR A 37 24.53 -11.63 -17.22
N ASN A 38 23.78 -12.74 -17.15
CA ASN A 38 22.62 -12.93 -17.99
C ASN A 38 21.34 -12.50 -17.23
N SER A 39 20.78 -11.34 -17.59
CA SER A 39 19.57 -10.82 -16.94
C SER A 39 18.35 -11.73 -17.09
N LYS A 40 18.31 -12.60 -18.12
CA LYS A 40 17.21 -13.53 -18.35
C LYS A 40 17.28 -14.80 -17.49
N GLU A 41 18.48 -15.20 -17.08
CA GLU A 41 18.70 -16.32 -16.17
C GLU A 41 18.61 -15.91 -14.70
N ASN A 42 18.65 -14.60 -14.43
CA ASN A 42 18.85 -14.00 -13.12
C ASN A 42 17.60 -13.39 -12.49
N THR A 43 16.42 -13.51 -13.09
CA THR A 43 15.15 -13.06 -12.50
C THR A 43 14.53 -14.18 -11.67
N PHE A 44 15.15 -14.53 -10.55
CA PHE A 44 14.42 -15.22 -9.49
C PHE A 44 13.64 -14.14 -8.72
N ILE A 45 12.36 -14.02 -9.04
CA ILE A 45 11.44 -13.14 -8.29
C ILE A 45 10.76 -14.05 -7.27
N HIS A 46 11.04 -13.81 -5.98
CA HIS A 46 10.29 -14.46 -4.92
C HIS A 46 8.81 -14.08 -5.06
N THR A 47 7.94 -15.06 -5.06
CA THR A 47 6.50 -14.86 -5.08
C THR A 47 5.92 -15.48 -3.82
N ASN A 48 5.26 -14.66 -2.99
CA ASN A 48 4.58 -15.15 -1.80
C ASN A 48 3.52 -16.20 -2.18
N LYS A 49 3.57 -17.34 -1.51
CA LYS A 49 2.52 -18.37 -1.60
C LYS A 49 1.57 -18.20 -0.42
N LEU A 50 0.52 -17.41 -0.59
CA LEU A 50 -0.51 -17.27 0.45
C LEU A 50 -1.34 -18.54 0.51
N THR A 51 -1.12 -19.36 1.54
CA THR A 51 -1.86 -20.60 1.77
C THR A 51 -3.08 -20.36 2.68
N GLU A 52 -4.03 -21.30 2.70
CA GLU A 52 -5.17 -21.24 3.65
C GLU A 52 -4.68 -21.24 5.11
N GLU A 53 -3.59 -21.93 5.41
CA GLU A 53 -2.96 -21.95 6.73
C GLU A 53 -2.44 -20.56 7.12
N TYR A 54 -1.74 -19.87 6.19
CA TYR A 54 -1.27 -18.51 6.43
C TYR A 54 -2.43 -17.52 6.58
N VAL A 55 -3.47 -17.64 5.73
CA VAL A 55 -4.67 -16.80 5.86
C VAL A 55 -5.30 -16.95 7.23
N LYS A 56 -5.43 -18.18 7.72
CA LYS A 56 -5.95 -18.46 9.06
C LYS A 56 -5.04 -17.87 10.16
N TYR A 57 -3.72 -18.02 10.02
CA TYR A 57 -2.75 -17.41 10.93
C TYR A 57 -2.95 -15.89 11.01
N ILE A 58 -3.16 -15.24 9.88
CA ILE A 58 -3.44 -13.79 9.85
C ILE A 58 -4.82 -13.46 10.43
N GLU A 59 -5.85 -14.29 10.23
CA GLU A 59 -7.17 -14.10 10.82
C GLU A 59 -7.16 -14.31 12.36
N ASP A 60 -6.20 -15.04 12.90
CA ASP A 60 -6.01 -15.28 14.34
C ASP A 60 -5.18 -14.18 15.06
N ILE A 61 -4.75 -13.12 14.35
CA ILE A 61 -4.03 -11.99 14.96
C ILE A 61 -4.89 -11.26 15.99
N ASP A 62 -4.26 -10.71 17.03
CA ASP A 62 -4.97 -9.95 18.06
C ASP A 62 -5.67 -8.72 17.47
N ASP A 63 -7.00 -8.74 17.47
CA ASP A 63 -7.87 -7.65 16.96
C ASP A 63 -7.57 -6.29 17.61
N THR A 64 -6.99 -6.28 18.82
CA THR A 64 -6.64 -5.03 19.51
C THR A 64 -5.48 -4.29 18.84
N LEU A 65 -4.67 -4.97 18.04
CA LEU A 65 -3.53 -4.38 17.33
C LEU A 65 -3.95 -3.67 16.03
N LEU A 66 -5.09 -4.04 15.45
CA LEU A 66 -5.53 -3.62 14.13
C LEU A 66 -6.72 -2.66 14.19
N SER A 67 -6.74 -1.65 13.33
CA SER A 67 -7.93 -0.86 13.00
C SER A 67 -8.75 -1.49 11.87
N GLY A 68 -8.19 -2.45 11.15
CA GLY A 68 -8.84 -3.21 10.11
C GLY A 68 -7.90 -4.18 9.39
N ILE A 69 -8.50 -5.06 8.62
CA ILE A 69 -7.81 -6.00 7.72
C ILE A 69 -8.56 -6.06 6.39
N SER A 70 -7.84 -6.13 5.28
CA SER A 70 -8.41 -6.27 3.95
C SER A 70 -7.79 -7.44 3.21
N PHE A 71 -8.64 -8.23 2.57
CA PHE A 71 -8.26 -9.35 1.71
C PHE A 71 -8.65 -9.02 0.26
N THR A 72 -7.69 -9.01 -0.64
CA THR A 72 -7.96 -8.83 -2.07
C THR A 72 -7.92 -10.18 -2.76
N ARG A 73 -9.01 -10.57 -3.42
CA ARG A 73 -9.16 -11.85 -4.12
C ARG A 73 -9.27 -11.61 -5.62
N LEU A 74 -8.77 -12.55 -6.42
CA LEU A 74 -8.79 -12.45 -7.90
C LEU A 74 -10.13 -12.86 -8.52
N VAL A 75 -11.18 -13.00 -7.74
CA VAL A 75 -12.49 -13.38 -8.24
C VAL A 75 -13.16 -12.22 -8.97
N ASN A 76 -13.61 -12.46 -10.19
CA ASN A 76 -14.46 -11.56 -10.95
C ASN A 76 -15.92 -11.89 -10.66
N MET A 77 -16.54 -11.12 -9.75
CA MET A 77 -17.97 -11.28 -9.48
C MET A 77 -18.78 -10.77 -10.68
N ASN A 78 -19.84 -11.50 -11.02
CA ASN A 78 -20.70 -11.15 -12.16
C ASN A 78 -21.77 -10.15 -11.70
N PHE A 79 -21.72 -8.91 -12.18
CA PHE A 79 -22.69 -7.87 -11.79
C PHE A 79 -23.67 -7.57 -12.91
N LEU A 80 -24.93 -7.34 -12.53
CA LEU A 80 -25.98 -6.81 -13.38
C LEU A 80 -26.53 -5.51 -12.81
N LYS A 81 -26.79 -4.53 -13.68
CA LYS A 81 -27.59 -3.34 -13.37
C LYS A 81 -28.94 -3.40 -14.07
N SER A 82 -29.91 -2.66 -13.54
CA SER A 82 -31.22 -2.50 -14.18
C SER A 82 -31.63 -1.03 -14.21
N ASP A 83 -32.22 -0.61 -15.33
CA ASP A 83 -32.87 0.69 -15.48
C ASP A 83 -34.39 0.66 -15.13
N GLY A 84 -34.84 -0.48 -14.60
CA GLY A 84 -36.24 -0.76 -14.30
C GLY A 84 -37.03 -1.39 -15.46
N SER A 85 -36.48 -1.42 -16.68
CA SER A 85 -37.07 -2.06 -17.86
C SER A 85 -36.27 -3.27 -18.28
N VAL A 86 -34.97 -3.13 -18.40
CA VAL A 86 -34.05 -4.21 -18.77
C VAL A 86 -32.88 -4.27 -17.80
N ALA A 87 -32.30 -5.46 -17.66
CA ALA A 87 -31.06 -5.65 -16.92
C ALA A 87 -29.92 -6.02 -17.87
N THR A 88 -28.73 -5.43 -17.60
CA THR A 88 -27.55 -5.61 -18.44
C THR A 88 -26.31 -5.90 -17.61
N PRO A 89 -25.31 -6.66 -18.16
CA PRO A 89 -24.04 -6.88 -17.47
C PRO A 89 -23.28 -5.59 -17.22
N ILE A 90 -22.59 -5.55 -16.08
CA ILE A 90 -21.61 -4.53 -15.78
C ILE A 90 -20.23 -5.14 -16.00
N ASN A 91 -19.37 -4.43 -16.72
CA ASN A 91 -17.96 -4.80 -16.78
C ASN A 91 -17.29 -4.39 -15.45
N ALA A 92 -16.89 -5.38 -14.66
CA ALA A 92 -16.32 -5.14 -13.32
C ALA A 92 -15.03 -4.28 -13.36
N SER A 93 -14.28 -4.30 -14.47
CA SER A 93 -13.08 -3.46 -14.64
C SER A 93 -13.40 -1.97 -14.68
N ASP A 94 -14.61 -1.59 -15.12
CA ASP A 94 -15.02 -0.19 -15.23
C ASP A 94 -15.48 0.39 -13.87
N LEU A 95 -15.74 -0.47 -12.88
CA LEU A 95 -16.17 -0.05 -11.53
C LEU A 95 -15.02 0.37 -10.61
N ASN A 96 -13.77 0.12 -11.01
CA ASN A 96 -12.58 0.39 -10.21
C ASN A 96 -12.68 -0.22 -8.79
N LEU A 97 -13.01 -1.53 -8.77
CA LEU A 97 -13.37 -2.25 -7.55
C LEU A 97 -12.22 -2.35 -6.54
N SER A 98 -12.54 -2.16 -5.27
CA SER A 98 -11.65 -2.43 -4.15
C SER A 98 -12.38 -3.11 -2.99
N SER A 99 -11.68 -3.94 -2.22
CA SER A 99 -12.22 -4.52 -0.99
C SER A 99 -11.94 -3.58 0.17
N TYR A 100 -12.99 -3.15 0.90
CA TYR A 100 -12.78 -2.28 2.06
C TYR A 100 -12.35 -3.10 3.28
N PRO A 101 -11.52 -2.48 4.20
CA PRO A 101 -11.07 -3.13 5.41
C PRO A 101 -12.23 -3.53 6.32
N ILE A 102 -12.19 -4.77 6.80
CA ILE A 102 -13.14 -5.29 7.78
C ILE A 102 -12.82 -4.68 9.15
N LYS A 103 -13.84 -4.21 9.86
CA LYS A 103 -13.74 -3.74 11.23
C LYS A 103 -13.72 -4.95 12.17
N LEU A 104 -12.65 -5.09 12.95
CA LEU A 104 -12.44 -6.25 13.82
C LEU A 104 -13.03 -6.05 15.23
N ASP A 105 -12.95 -4.84 15.78
CA ASP A 105 -13.43 -4.51 17.12
C ASP A 105 -14.60 -3.51 17.06
N ASN A 106 -15.78 -3.95 17.47
CA ASN A 106 -16.98 -3.10 17.48
C ASN A 106 -16.93 -1.96 18.52
N ASN A 107 -16.01 -2.00 19.49
CA ASN A 107 -15.86 -0.99 20.52
C ASN A 107 -14.88 0.13 20.14
N SER A 108 -14.15 -0.02 19.03
CA SER A 108 -13.23 0.99 18.50
C SER A 108 -13.68 1.50 17.14
N GLU A 109 -13.17 2.67 16.73
CA GLU A 109 -13.35 3.12 15.35
C GLU A 109 -12.56 2.23 14.40
N GLY A 110 -13.19 1.77 13.32
CA GLY A 110 -12.53 1.00 12.29
C GLY A 110 -11.72 1.91 11.34
N TYR A 111 -10.96 1.28 10.45
CA TYR A 111 -10.12 2.01 9.48
C TYR A 111 -10.93 2.98 8.60
N LEU A 112 -12.13 2.60 8.19
CA LEU A 112 -12.98 3.48 7.36
C LEU A 112 -13.37 4.74 8.14
N GLU A 113 -13.80 4.60 9.39
CA GLU A 113 -14.22 5.72 10.24
C GLU A 113 -13.03 6.64 10.59
N THR A 114 -11.83 6.09 10.77
CA THR A 114 -10.64 6.89 11.09
C THR A 114 -10.05 7.59 9.87
N SER A 115 -10.11 6.98 8.68
CA SER A 115 -9.37 7.44 7.50
C SER A 115 -10.22 8.15 6.45
N TYR A 116 -11.55 7.97 6.45
CA TYR A 116 -12.45 8.53 5.45
C TYR A 116 -13.55 9.39 6.07
N ASP A 117 -13.88 10.50 5.41
CA ASP A 117 -15.05 11.31 5.69
C ASP A 117 -16.28 10.64 5.07
N LEU A 118 -17.34 10.46 5.86
CA LEU A 118 -18.65 10.06 5.36
C LEU A 118 -19.36 11.30 4.80
N LEU A 119 -19.41 11.43 3.48
CA LEU A 119 -20.05 12.56 2.81
C LEU A 119 -21.58 12.43 2.78
N ALA A 120 -22.08 11.19 2.64
CA ALA A 120 -23.51 10.90 2.63
C ALA A 120 -23.76 9.42 2.95
N GLY A 121 -24.94 9.10 3.49
CA GLY A 121 -25.36 7.74 3.81
C GLY A 121 -24.83 7.22 5.14
N SER A 122 -24.32 5.99 5.17
CA SER A 122 -23.76 5.32 6.33
C SER A 122 -22.52 4.48 5.95
N TYR A 123 -21.66 4.20 6.93
CA TYR A 123 -20.63 3.17 6.77
C TYR A 123 -21.27 1.79 6.59
N PRO A 124 -20.60 0.86 5.89
CA PRO A 124 -21.15 -0.46 5.58
C PRO A 124 -21.37 -1.28 6.86
N GLN A 125 -22.45 -2.07 6.91
CA GLN A 125 -22.83 -2.91 8.05
C GLN A 125 -22.97 -4.37 7.67
N THR A 126 -23.21 -4.66 6.39
CA THR A 126 -23.46 -6.01 5.87
C THR A 126 -22.67 -6.26 4.60
N MET A 127 -22.55 -7.53 4.21
CA MET A 127 -21.88 -7.90 2.97
C MET A 127 -22.56 -7.33 1.71
N ASN A 128 -23.81 -6.91 1.83
CA ASN A 128 -24.60 -6.36 0.74
C ASN A 128 -24.40 -4.86 0.53
N ASP A 129 -23.65 -4.21 1.45
CA ASP A 129 -23.41 -2.78 1.41
C ASP A 129 -22.20 -2.47 0.53
N LEU A 130 -22.43 -1.62 -0.46
CA LEU A 130 -21.39 -1.04 -1.30
C LEU A 130 -21.09 0.39 -0.85
N ILE A 131 -19.83 0.77 -0.98
CA ILE A 131 -19.36 2.12 -0.72
C ILE A 131 -18.84 2.73 -2.01
N LEU A 132 -19.27 3.96 -2.30
CA LEU A 132 -18.68 4.74 -3.38
C LEU A 132 -17.60 5.66 -2.81
N VAL A 133 -16.38 5.54 -3.32
CA VAL A 133 -15.24 6.39 -2.93
C VAL A 133 -14.99 7.42 -4.00
N VAL A 134 -15.00 8.70 -3.62
CA VAL A 134 -14.64 9.81 -4.50
C VAL A 134 -13.23 10.32 -4.17
N ASP A 135 -12.62 11.07 -5.10
CA ASP A 135 -11.33 11.70 -4.89
C ASP A 135 -11.42 12.92 -3.94
N GLU A 136 -10.29 13.56 -3.68
CA GLU A 136 -10.19 14.75 -2.81
C GLU A 136 -10.98 15.97 -3.32
N TYR A 137 -11.38 15.97 -4.60
CA TYR A 137 -12.18 17.01 -5.25
C TYR A 137 -13.65 16.60 -5.44
N ASN A 138 -14.12 15.52 -4.80
CA ASN A 138 -15.42 14.87 -5.03
C ASN A 138 -15.65 14.42 -6.47
N LYS A 139 -14.58 14.07 -7.19
CA LYS A 139 -14.67 13.56 -8.55
C LYS A 139 -14.67 12.04 -8.57
N LEU A 140 -15.34 11.51 -9.56
CA LEU A 140 -15.40 10.09 -9.89
C LEU A 140 -15.17 9.91 -11.38
N ASP A 141 -14.50 8.84 -11.78
CA ASP A 141 -14.29 8.52 -13.19
C ASP A 141 -15.65 8.32 -13.88
N THR A 142 -15.79 8.89 -15.08
CA THR A 142 -17.00 8.73 -15.89
C THR A 142 -17.27 7.27 -16.25
N ALA A 143 -16.21 6.44 -16.39
CA ALA A 143 -16.36 5.01 -16.62
C ALA A 143 -17.14 4.32 -15.50
N VAL A 144 -16.93 4.69 -14.23
CA VAL A 144 -17.67 4.15 -13.08
C VAL A 144 -19.15 4.56 -13.15
N LEU A 145 -19.41 5.83 -13.48
CA LEU A 145 -20.78 6.35 -13.61
C LEU A 145 -21.53 5.63 -14.74
N ASP A 146 -20.92 5.52 -15.92
CA ASP A 146 -21.48 4.84 -17.10
C ASP A 146 -21.70 3.36 -16.83
N ALA A 147 -20.75 2.70 -16.14
CA ALA A 147 -20.88 1.30 -15.73
C ALA A 147 -22.09 1.10 -14.81
N LEU A 148 -22.36 2.02 -13.91
CA LEU A 148 -23.57 2.01 -13.08
C LEU A 148 -24.82 2.45 -13.85
N GLY A 149 -24.70 3.07 -15.05
CA GLY A 149 -25.83 3.58 -15.84
C GLY A 149 -26.30 4.97 -15.38
N ILE A 150 -25.44 5.70 -14.70
CA ILE A 150 -25.65 7.09 -14.29
C ILE A 150 -25.12 8.00 -15.40
N ASP A 151 -25.94 8.98 -15.81
CA ASP A 151 -25.56 9.90 -16.90
C ASP A 151 -24.36 10.75 -16.52
N SER A 152 -23.19 10.40 -17.06
CA SER A 152 -21.91 11.07 -16.81
C SER A 152 -21.75 12.42 -17.54
N ASN A 153 -22.70 12.79 -18.42
CA ASN A 153 -22.67 14.09 -19.13
C ASN A 153 -23.24 15.24 -18.29
N LYS A 154 -23.81 14.95 -17.12
CA LYS A 154 -24.28 15.99 -16.20
C LYS A 154 -23.10 16.72 -15.59
N GLU A 155 -23.18 18.05 -15.47
CA GLU A 155 -22.15 18.86 -14.81
C GLU A 155 -22.03 18.53 -13.32
N GLU A 156 -23.15 18.18 -12.66
CA GLU A 156 -23.23 17.82 -11.26
C GLU A 156 -24.21 16.64 -11.06
N ILE A 157 -23.85 15.72 -10.19
CA ILE A 157 -24.66 14.57 -9.78
C ILE A 157 -24.81 14.63 -8.26
N SER A 158 -26.05 14.66 -7.78
CA SER A 158 -26.35 14.69 -6.36
C SER A 158 -25.98 13.35 -5.69
N PHE A 159 -25.42 13.39 -4.50
CA PHE A 159 -25.21 12.17 -3.69
C PHE A 159 -26.53 11.40 -3.45
N ASN A 160 -27.65 12.09 -3.37
CA ASN A 160 -28.95 11.45 -3.21
C ASN A 160 -29.40 10.66 -4.45
N ASP A 161 -28.88 10.98 -5.64
CA ASP A 161 -29.16 10.23 -6.87
C ASP A 161 -28.37 8.91 -6.93
N ILE A 162 -27.31 8.82 -6.11
CA ILE A 162 -26.41 7.65 -6.03
C ILE A 162 -26.75 6.77 -4.84
N LEU A 163 -27.06 7.39 -3.68
CA LEU A 163 -27.40 6.63 -2.48
C LEU A 163 -28.62 5.76 -2.71
N GLY A 164 -28.47 4.50 -2.35
CA GLY A 164 -29.52 3.51 -2.54
C GLY A 164 -29.58 2.90 -3.92
N TYR A 165 -28.66 3.27 -4.84
CA TYR A 165 -28.55 2.61 -6.13
C TYR A 165 -28.24 1.13 -5.92
N GLU A 166 -28.95 0.25 -6.64
CA GLU A 166 -28.87 -1.19 -6.49
C GLU A 166 -28.31 -1.84 -7.75
N ILE A 167 -27.33 -2.70 -7.57
CA ILE A 167 -26.87 -3.68 -8.56
C ILE A 167 -27.03 -5.07 -7.98
N LYS A 168 -26.92 -6.11 -8.78
CA LYS A 168 -26.96 -7.47 -8.26
C LYS A 168 -25.74 -8.28 -8.69
N ALA A 169 -25.17 -9.03 -7.73
CA ALA A 169 -24.18 -10.05 -8.03
C ALA A 169 -24.89 -11.37 -8.37
N ILE A 170 -24.47 -11.98 -9.46
CA ILE A 170 -25.06 -13.21 -10.00
C ILE A 170 -24.06 -14.35 -9.88
N LEU A 171 -24.49 -15.45 -9.27
CA LEU A 171 -23.67 -16.64 -9.09
C LEU A 171 -23.37 -17.31 -10.43
N ASN A 172 -22.27 -18.05 -10.50
CA ASN A 172 -21.77 -18.59 -11.77
C ASN A 172 -22.79 -19.46 -12.53
N ASP A 173 -23.50 -20.36 -11.86
CA ASP A 173 -24.44 -21.27 -12.50
C ASP A 173 -25.72 -20.58 -13.02
N ASP A 174 -26.02 -19.37 -12.50
CA ASP A 174 -27.10 -18.53 -13.00
C ASP A 174 -26.61 -17.58 -14.12
N TYR A 175 -25.31 -17.22 -14.11
CA TYR A 175 -24.74 -16.27 -15.07
C TYR A 175 -24.19 -16.91 -16.33
N TYR A 176 -23.63 -18.13 -16.22
CA TYR A 176 -23.07 -18.89 -17.33
C TYR A 176 -23.91 -20.09 -17.66
N LYS A 177 -23.94 -20.45 -18.95
CA LYS A 177 -24.53 -21.70 -19.45
C LYS A 177 -23.56 -22.43 -20.32
N LYS A 178 -23.62 -23.77 -20.30
CA LYS A 178 -22.85 -24.65 -21.16
C LYS A 178 -23.38 -24.63 -22.59
N LEU A 179 -22.47 -24.43 -23.55
CA LEU A 179 -22.74 -24.51 -24.98
C LEU A 179 -21.72 -25.47 -25.65
N GLY A 180 -22.10 -26.73 -25.80
CA GLY A 180 -21.15 -27.76 -26.24
C GLY A 180 -20.03 -27.96 -25.18
N ASN A 181 -18.78 -27.69 -25.57
CA ASN A 181 -17.62 -27.80 -24.67
C ASN A 181 -17.22 -26.46 -24.03
N TYR A 182 -17.97 -25.41 -24.30
CA TYR A 182 -17.65 -24.05 -23.85
C TYR A 182 -18.75 -23.48 -22.94
N TYR A 183 -18.46 -22.36 -22.31
CA TYR A 183 -19.41 -21.59 -21.50
C TYR A 183 -19.62 -20.20 -22.10
N THR A 184 -20.83 -19.72 -22.02
CA THR A 184 -21.24 -18.39 -22.46
C THR A 184 -22.25 -17.80 -21.48
N LEU A 185 -22.62 -16.55 -21.64
CA LEU A 185 -23.68 -15.91 -20.82
C LEU A 185 -24.98 -16.73 -20.95
N ALA A 186 -25.65 -16.90 -19.80
CA ALA A 186 -26.92 -17.67 -19.77
C ALA A 186 -28.06 -16.90 -20.43
N GLY A 187 -28.03 -15.56 -20.45
CA GLY A 187 -29.04 -14.68 -21.04
C GLY A 187 -28.56 -13.95 -22.31
N ASN A 188 -29.45 -13.11 -22.83
CA ASN A 188 -29.09 -12.11 -23.83
C ASN A 188 -28.39 -10.95 -23.14
N PRO A 189 -27.15 -10.54 -23.53
CA PRO A 189 -26.44 -9.43 -22.90
C PRO A 189 -27.21 -8.10 -22.90
N ASN A 190 -28.15 -7.91 -23.85
CA ASN A 190 -28.97 -6.71 -23.93
C ASN A 190 -30.23 -6.77 -23.05
N ASP A 191 -30.57 -7.95 -22.53
CA ASP A 191 -31.69 -8.13 -21.60
C ASP A 191 -31.50 -9.41 -20.77
N MET A 192 -30.99 -9.23 -19.55
CA MET A 192 -30.81 -10.27 -18.56
C MET A 192 -31.80 -10.14 -17.40
N SER A 193 -32.97 -9.56 -17.62
CA SER A 193 -33.97 -9.26 -16.58
C SER A 193 -34.46 -10.52 -15.86
N GLU A 194 -34.56 -11.66 -16.55
CA GLU A 194 -34.94 -12.95 -15.93
C GLU A 194 -33.88 -13.37 -14.88
N ILE A 195 -32.59 -13.24 -15.21
CA ILE A 195 -31.47 -13.57 -14.33
C ILE A 195 -31.38 -12.56 -13.17
N TYR A 196 -31.55 -11.28 -13.47
CA TYR A 196 -31.56 -10.21 -12.47
C TYR A 196 -32.65 -10.42 -11.40
N ASN A 197 -33.82 -10.90 -11.82
CA ASN A 197 -34.94 -11.16 -10.93
C ASN A 197 -34.97 -12.57 -10.31
N ASN A 198 -33.92 -13.36 -10.50
CA ASN A 198 -33.77 -14.66 -9.85
C ASN A 198 -33.67 -14.48 -8.34
N GLU A 199 -34.25 -15.39 -7.55
CA GLU A 199 -34.20 -15.37 -6.08
C GLU A 199 -32.78 -15.55 -5.53
N ARG A 200 -31.87 -16.17 -6.28
CA ARG A 200 -30.45 -16.34 -5.92
C ARG A 200 -29.60 -15.11 -6.22
N ALA A 201 -30.11 -14.15 -6.98
CA ALA A 201 -29.39 -12.92 -7.28
C ALA A 201 -29.19 -12.10 -5.99
N ILE A 202 -27.95 -11.74 -5.67
CA ILE A 202 -27.56 -11.07 -4.44
C ILE A 202 -27.72 -9.56 -4.64
N PRO A 203 -28.69 -8.90 -3.97
CA PRO A 203 -28.84 -7.46 -4.07
C PRO A 203 -27.71 -6.75 -3.34
N LEU A 204 -27.09 -5.78 -4.00
CA LEU A 204 -26.01 -4.95 -3.48
C LEU A 204 -26.43 -3.49 -3.61
N LYS A 205 -26.26 -2.72 -2.54
CA LYS A 205 -26.74 -1.34 -2.48
C LYS A 205 -25.63 -0.37 -2.08
N ILE A 206 -25.52 0.76 -2.77
CA ILE A 206 -24.63 1.84 -2.37
C ILE A 206 -25.23 2.51 -1.14
N THR A 207 -24.64 2.25 0.04
CA THR A 207 -25.12 2.74 1.34
C THR A 207 -24.36 3.97 1.82
N GLY A 208 -23.15 4.21 1.32
CA GLY A 208 -22.34 5.34 1.73
C GLY A 208 -21.46 5.89 0.61
N ILE A 209 -21.18 7.18 0.70
CA ILE A 209 -20.21 7.88 -0.14
C ILE A 209 -19.11 8.41 0.75
N LEU A 210 -17.89 7.97 0.48
CA LEU A 210 -16.69 8.28 1.28
C LEU A 210 -15.68 9.10 0.49
N ARG A 211 -14.92 9.91 1.21
CA ARG A 211 -13.74 10.63 0.72
C ARG A 211 -12.60 10.50 1.71
N LEU A 212 -11.37 10.31 1.21
CA LEU A 212 -10.19 10.30 2.06
C LEU A 212 -10.09 11.58 2.90
N LYS A 213 -9.83 11.45 4.20
CA LYS A 213 -9.61 12.60 5.08
C LYS A 213 -8.35 13.37 4.68
N LYS A 214 -8.37 14.66 4.89
CA LYS A 214 -7.30 15.59 4.44
C LYS A 214 -5.93 15.32 5.08
N ASP A 215 -5.92 14.76 6.27
CA ASP A 215 -4.72 14.41 7.06
C ASP A 215 -4.20 12.99 6.79
N VAL A 216 -4.91 12.21 5.97
CA VAL A 216 -4.50 10.87 5.55
C VAL A 216 -3.81 10.94 4.18
N THR A 217 -2.55 10.52 4.14
CA THR A 217 -1.72 10.67 2.92
C THR A 217 -1.83 9.49 1.96
N ILE A 218 -2.18 8.30 2.46
CA ILE A 218 -2.18 7.06 1.66
C ILE A 218 -3.61 6.58 1.50
N PRO A 219 -4.22 6.70 0.31
CA PRO A 219 -5.50 6.08 0.03
C PRO A 219 -5.33 4.55 -0.07
N VAL A 220 -6.16 3.81 0.62
CA VAL A 220 -6.23 2.35 0.52
C VAL A 220 -7.29 1.91 -0.48
N LEU A 221 -8.41 2.63 -0.50
CA LEU A 221 -9.47 2.39 -1.46
C LEU A 221 -9.25 3.27 -2.69
N SER A 222 -9.39 2.67 -3.86
CA SER A 222 -9.43 3.41 -5.12
C SER A 222 -10.70 4.23 -5.22
N SER A 223 -10.63 5.38 -5.90
CA SER A 223 -11.84 6.12 -6.30
C SER A 223 -12.66 5.24 -7.24
N GLY A 224 -13.84 4.80 -6.78
CA GLY A 224 -14.66 3.80 -7.44
C GLY A 224 -15.58 3.11 -6.45
N LEU A 225 -15.99 1.89 -6.77
CA LEU A 225 -16.91 1.11 -5.94
C LEU A 225 -16.13 0.15 -5.03
N SER A 226 -16.48 0.12 -3.74
CA SER A 226 -15.85 -0.77 -2.78
C SER A 226 -16.85 -1.72 -2.16
N TYR A 227 -16.42 -2.95 -1.89
CA TYR A 227 -17.24 -4.05 -1.40
C TYR A 227 -16.59 -4.80 -0.24
N SER A 228 -17.38 -5.60 0.49
CA SER A 228 -16.91 -6.45 1.59
C SER A 228 -16.20 -7.71 1.11
N ASP A 229 -15.10 -8.13 1.77
CA ASP A 229 -14.52 -9.45 1.53
C ASP A 229 -15.50 -10.60 1.80
N GLU A 230 -16.48 -10.41 2.70
CA GLU A 230 -17.53 -11.41 2.94
C GLU A 230 -18.34 -11.71 1.68
N LEU A 231 -18.59 -10.69 0.84
CA LEU A 231 -19.25 -10.89 -0.45
C LEU A 231 -18.39 -11.75 -1.38
N SER A 232 -17.09 -11.50 -1.46
CA SER A 232 -16.19 -12.33 -2.28
C SER A 232 -16.05 -13.75 -1.74
N LYS A 233 -15.98 -13.93 -0.42
CA LYS A 233 -16.00 -15.25 0.22
C LYS A 233 -17.28 -16.02 -0.09
N TYR A 234 -18.44 -15.38 0.03
CA TYR A 234 -19.73 -15.99 -0.31
C TYR A 234 -19.79 -16.43 -1.78
N PHE A 235 -19.35 -15.56 -2.69
CA PHE A 235 -19.30 -15.86 -4.12
C PHE A 235 -18.38 -17.03 -4.42
N ILE A 236 -17.19 -17.07 -3.82
CA ILE A 236 -16.20 -18.15 -4.01
C ILE A 236 -16.71 -19.49 -3.46
N GLU A 237 -17.38 -19.47 -2.31
CA GLU A 237 -17.93 -20.72 -1.71
C GLU A 237 -18.96 -21.39 -2.62
N ASP A 238 -19.86 -20.60 -3.24
CA ASP A 238 -20.79 -21.10 -4.25
C ASP A 238 -20.05 -21.52 -5.52
N ALA A 239 -19.13 -20.67 -5.99
CA ALA A 239 -18.41 -20.86 -7.25
C ALA A 239 -17.59 -22.17 -7.30
N LYS A 240 -16.98 -22.59 -6.19
CA LYS A 240 -16.23 -23.87 -6.07
C LYS A 240 -17.08 -25.08 -6.49
N ASN A 241 -18.39 -24.99 -6.32
CA ASN A 241 -19.33 -26.07 -6.67
C ASN A 241 -19.97 -25.90 -8.05
N SER A 242 -19.74 -24.76 -8.72
CA SER A 242 -20.36 -24.44 -9.99
C SER A 242 -19.89 -25.33 -11.13
N GLU A 243 -20.75 -25.51 -12.15
CA GLU A 243 -20.44 -26.32 -13.32
C GLU A 243 -19.28 -25.75 -14.13
N VAL A 244 -19.15 -24.43 -14.22
CA VAL A 244 -18.09 -23.77 -15.00
C VAL A 244 -16.72 -23.97 -14.36
N VAL A 245 -16.61 -23.91 -13.01
CA VAL A 245 -15.36 -24.16 -12.30
C VAL A 245 -14.95 -25.62 -12.48
N LYS A 246 -15.82 -26.57 -12.24
CA LYS A 246 -15.54 -28.01 -12.45
C LYS A 246 -15.10 -28.31 -13.90
N ALA A 247 -15.76 -27.70 -14.86
CA ALA A 247 -15.37 -27.88 -16.26
C ALA A 247 -13.98 -27.30 -16.55
N GLN A 248 -13.63 -26.14 -15.99
CA GLN A 248 -12.31 -25.54 -16.16
C GLN A 248 -11.20 -26.34 -15.48
N GLU A 249 -11.47 -26.97 -14.35
CA GLU A 249 -10.51 -27.86 -13.66
C GLU A 249 -10.14 -29.09 -14.51
N GLU A 250 -11.08 -29.62 -15.27
CA GLU A 250 -10.91 -30.85 -16.07
C GLU A 250 -10.15 -30.64 -17.38
N VAL A 251 -10.07 -29.40 -17.90
CA VAL A 251 -9.51 -29.11 -19.22
C VAL A 251 -8.27 -28.22 -19.18
N ASP A 252 -7.43 -28.30 -20.23
CA ASP A 252 -6.22 -27.49 -20.41
C ASP A 252 -6.40 -26.38 -21.47
N TYR A 253 -7.61 -25.87 -21.57
CA TYR A 253 -7.95 -24.70 -22.36
C TYR A 253 -8.97 -23.84 -21.61
N ASN A 254 -9.04 -22.55 -21.96
CA ASN A 254 -10.01 -21.63 -21.39
C ASN A 254 -11.44 -21.99 -21.87
N VAL A 255 -12.33 -22.34 -20.96
CA VAL A 255 -13.71 -22.77 -21.28
C VAL A 255 -14.57 -21.67 -21.90
N PHE A 256 -14.17 -20.41 -21.84
CA PHE A 256 -14.88 -19.28 -22.45
C PHE A 256 -14.40 -18.97 -23.86
N THR A 257 -13.09 -19.08 -24.13
CA THR A 257 -12.49 -18.69 -25.42
C THR A 257 -12.07 -19.88 -26.28
N GLY A 258 -11.85 -21.06 -25.69
CA GLY A 258 -11.31 -22.24 -26.34
C GLY A 258 -9.78 -22.20 -26.54
N GLU A 259 -9.10 -21.17 -26.07
CA GLU A 259 -7.64 -21.05 -26.19
C GLU A 259 -6.92 -22.01 -25.25
N SER A 260 -5.95 -22.76 -25.79
CA SER A 260 -5.14 -23.69 -24.99
C SER A 260 -4.14 -22.95 -24.10
N PHE A 261 -3.98 -23.43 -22.86
CA PHE A 261 -2.97 -22.95 -21.90
C PHE A 261 -1.55 -23.49 -22.19
N LYS A 262 -1.32 -24.26 -23.23
CA LYS A 262 0.02 -24.77 -23.56
C LYS A 262 0.97 -23.61 -23.81
N ARG A 263 1.96 -23.48 -22.93
CA ARG A 263 3.07 -22.52 -23.07
C ARG A 263 3.81 -22.80 -24.38
N ASP A 264 3.89 -21.82 -25.26
CA ASP A 264 5.04 -21.68 -26.15
C ASP A 264 6.25 -21.38 -25.26
N SER A 265 7.11 -22.40 -25.08
CA SER A 265 8.30 -22.36 -24.23
C SER A 265 9.35 -21.31 -24.65
N ASN A 266 9.08 -20.55 -25.71
CA ASN A 266 9.97 -19.52 -26.27
C ASN A 266 9.57 -18.07 -25.96
N ARG A 267 8.50 -17.82 -25.23
CA ARG A 267 8.12 -16.47 -24.76
C ARG A 267 7.94 -16.49 -23.25
N ALA A 268 8.98 -16.07 -22.55
CA ALA A 268 8.87 -15.62 -21.16
C ALA A 268 8.15 -14.26 -21.14
N ASP A 269 6.85 -14.26 -21.44
CA ASP A 269 6.02 -13.07 -21.33
C ASP A 269 5.30 -13.15 -19.97
N SER A 270 5.85 -12.43 -18.99
CA SER A 270 5.29 -12.32 -17.64
C SER A 270 3.93 -11.60 -17.60
N SER A 271 3.44 -11.12 -18.75
CA SER A 271 2.15 -10.44 -18.89
C SER A 271 1.01 -11.38 -19.36
N ASN A 272 1.25 -12.68 -19.52
CA ASN A 272 0.22 -13.60 -19.97
C ASN A 272 -0.78 -13.92 -18.85
N THR A 273 -1.87 -13.19 -18.79
CA THR A 273 -2.98 -13.40 -17.84
C THR A 273 -3.83 -14.64 -18.17
N ASN A 274 -3.68 -15.25 -19.36
CA ASN A 274 -4.42 -16.43 -19.79
C ASN A 274 -3.73 -17.72 -19.34
N THR A 275 -3.61 -17.94 -18.03
CA THR A 275 -3.19 -19.21 -17.43
C THR A 275 -4.38 -19.90 -16.81
N LYS A 276 -4.30 -21.24 -16.67
CA LYS A 276 -5.37 -22.02 -16.02
C LYS A 276 -5.65 -21.52 -14.61
N GLU A 277 -4.61 -21.24 -13.85
CA GLU A 277 -4.68 -20.73 -12.48
C GLU A 277 -5.41 -19.37 -12.42
N ASN A 278 -5.07 -18.44 -13.32
CA ASN A 278 -5.71 -17.13 -13.38
C ASN A 278 -7.19 -17.22 -13.77
N ILE A 279 -7.53 -18.10 -14.72
CA ILE A 279 -8.94 -18.29 -15.08
C ILE A 279 -9.71 -18.93 -13.94
N LEU A 280 -9.17 -19.98 -13.30
CA LEU A 280 -9.78 -20.61 -12.13
C LEU A 280 -9.98 -19.59 -10.99
N ALA A 281 -8.96 -18.78 -10.69
CA ALA A 281 -9.09 -17.72 -9.69
C ALA A 281 -10.17 -16.70 -10.07
N SER A 282 -10.21 -16.26 -11.33
CA SER A 282 -11.18 -15.27 -11.81
C SER A 282 -12.64 -15.74 -11.71
N ILE A 283 -12.89 -17.03 -11.85
CA ILE A 283 -14.24 -17.62 -11.70
C ILE A 283 -14.52 -18.12 -10.29
N GLY A 284 -13.63 -17.85 -9.31
CA GLY A 284 -13.86 -18.15 -7.91
C GLY A 284 -13.51 -19.57 -7.46
N ALA A 285 -12.65 -20.29 -8.18
CA ALA A 285 -12.19 -21.62 -7.77
C ALA A 285 -11.24 -21.56 -6.54
N THR A 286 -10.59 -20.43 -6.31
CA THR A 286 -9.55 -20.26 -5.27
C THR A 286 -10.05 -19.38 -4.14
N SER A 287 -9.94 -19.87 -2.91
CA SER A 287 -10.32 -19.14 -1.69
C SER A 287 -9.22 -18.23 -1.15
N THR A 288 -7.96 -18.51 -1.48
CA THR A 288 -6.84 -17.72 -0.96
C THR A 288 -6.80 -16.33 -1.59
N PRO A 289 -6.60 -15.28 -0.78
CA PRO A 289 -6.42 -13.93 -1.30
C PRO A 289 -5.07 -13.84 -2.04
N TYR A 290 -4.99 -12.96 -2.99
CA TYR A 290 -3.74 -12.65 -3.66
C TYR A 290 -2.93 -11.58 -2.91
N MET A 291 -3.61 -10.75 -2.10
CA MET A 291 -3.01 -9.73 -1.25
C MET A 291 -3.78 -9.62 0.07
N ILE A 292 -3.03 -9.45 1.15
CA ILE A 292 -3.56 -9.16 2.49
C ILE A 292 -2.96 -7.83 2.93
N THR A 293 -3.80 -6.92 3.42
CA THR A 293 -3.37 -5.63 3.95
C THR A 293 -3.82 -5.48 5.39
N LEU A 294 -2.87 -5.26 6.29
CA LEU A 294 -3.09 -5.05 7.71
C LEU A 294 -2.99 -3.56 8.02
N TYR A 295 -3.91 -3.05 8.83
CA TYR A 295 -4.00 -1.64 9.22
C TYR A 295 -3.75 -1.52 10.72
N PRO A 296 -2.50 -1.24 11.16
CA PRO A 296 -2.18 -1.02 12.57
C PRO A 296 -2.96 0.19 13.14
N LYS A 297 -3.26 0.16 14.45
CA LYS A 297 -3.85 1.32 15.14
C LYS A 297 -2.85 2.47 15.29
N ASP A 298 -1.59 2.14 15.55
CA ASP A 298 -0.49 3.08 15.75
C ASP A 298 0.88 2.44 15.50
N PHE A 299 1.96 3.18 15.76
CA PHE A 299 3.33 2.68 15.57
C PHE A 299 3.71 1.54 16.52
N ALA A 300 3.22 1.53 17.76
CA ALA A 300 3.54 0.47 18.72
C ALA A 300 2.86 -0.85 18.33
N THR A 301 1.60 -0.77 17.93
CA THR A 301 0.86 -1.94 17.43
C THR A 301 1.43 -2.44 16.10
N LYS A 302 1.96 -1.55 15.24
CA LYS A 302 2.66 -1.93 14.02
C LYS A 302 3.88 -2.82 14.31
N GLU A 303 4.72 -2.45 15.29
CA GLU A 303 5.87 -3.27 15.68
C GLU A 303 5.44 -4.66 16.16
N ALA A 304 4.41 -4.76 16.99
CA ALA A 304 3.88 -6.04 17.44
C ALA A 304 3.34 -6.89 16.26
N ILE A 305 2.75 -6.25 15.24
CA ILE A 305 2.30 -6.95 14.03
C ILE A 305 3.49 -7.46 13.22
N THR A 306 4.55 -6.65 13.06
CA THR A 306 5.75 -7.09 12.34
C THR A 306 6.42 -8.27 13.03
N ASP A 307 6.54 -8.24 14.35
CA ASP A 307 7.06 -9.36 15.14
C ASP A 307 6.21 -10.63 14.92
N TYR A 308 4.87 -10.50 14.94
CA TYR A 308 3.96 -11.61 14.67
C TYR A 308 4.12 -12.20 13.25
N LEU A 309 4.36 -11.36 12.24
CA LEU A 309 4.61 -11.82 10.87
C LEU A 309 5.99 -12.49 10.73
N ASP A 310 6.98 -12.01 11.47
CA ASP A 310 8.32 -12.58 11.49
C ASP A 310 8.32 -13.95 12.20
N ASP A 311 7.53 -14.13 13.26
CA ASP A 311 7.34 -15.41 13.95
C ASP A 311 6.84 -16.52 13.00
N TRP A 312 5.96 -16.17 12.03
CA TRP A 312 5.54 -17.13 11.00
C TRP A 312 6.72 -17.64 10.15
N ASN A 313 7.65 -16.75 9.86
CA ASN A 313 8.78 -17.00 8.97
C ASN A 313 9.96 -17.73 9.65
N GLU A 314 10.03 -17.75 11.00
CA GLU A 314 11.20 -18.22 11.76
C GLU A 314 11.61 -19.66 11.43
N ASP A 315 10.62 -20.55 11.21
CA ASP A 315 10.85 -21.97 10.93
C ASP A 315 10.57 -22.37 9.45
N LYS A 316 10.45 -21.41 8.52
CA LYS A 316 10.11 -21.68 7.13
C LYS A 316 11.36 -21.80 6.26
N ASP A 317 11.29 -22.67 5.25
CA ASP A 317 12.29 -22.71 4.19
C ASP A 317 12.24 -21.38 3.40
N LYS A 318 13.39 -20.96 2.86
CA LYS A 318 13.51 -19.66 2.13
C LYS A 318 12.51 -19.48 0.99
N GLU A 319 12.06 -20.57 0.37
CA GLU A 319 11.05 -20.54 -0.71
C GLU A 319 9.61 -20.31 -0.22
N ASP A 320 9.34 -20.58 1.06
CA ASP A 320 8.02 -20.51 1.68
C ASP A 320 7.87 -19.34 2.67
N VAL A 321 8.94 -18.53 2.82
CA VAL A 321 8.89 -17.28 3.58
C VAL A 321 7.90 -16.31 2.95
N ILE A 322 7.08 -15.67 3.77
CA ILE A 322 6.18 -14.60 3.32
C ILE A 322 6.86 -13.25 3.49
N ILE A 323 7.14 -12.59 2.39
CA ILE A 323 7.71 -11.25 2.38
C ILE A 323 6.57 -10.24 2.40
N TYR A 324 6.57 -9.35 3.39
CA TYR A 324 5.59 -8.27 3.52
C TYR A 324 6.24 -6.90 3.29
N ASN A 325 5.44 -5.92 2.92
CA ASN A 325 5.87 -4.54 2.72
C ASN A 325 5.37 -3.65 3.86
N ASP A 326 6.29 -3.08 4.63
CA ASP A 326 5.98 -2.05 5.64
C ASP A 326 6.01 -0.65 5.00
N MET A 327 4.84 -0.22 4.54
CA MET A 327 4.67 1.10 3.93
C MET A 327 5.01 2.23 4.90
N ALA A 328 4.64 2.09 6.18
CA ALA A 328 4.87 3.12 7.19
C ALA A 328 6.38 3.33 7.44
N SER A 329 7.15 2.26 7.59
CA SER A 329 8.61 2.35 7.74
C SER A 329 9.29 2.94 6.51
N THR A 330 8.79 2.66 5.32
CA THR A 330 9.28 3.27 4.07
C THR A 330 9.11 4.79 4.10
N PHE A 331 7.94 5.31 4.52
CA PHE A 331 7.71 6.75 4.66
C PHE A 331 8.56 7.39 5.75
N VAL A 332 8.73 6.74 6.90
CA VAL A 332 9.60 7.22 8.00
C VAL A 332 11.04 7.30 7.53
N SER A 333 11.53 6.31 6.82
CA SER A 333 12.89 6.29 6.28
C SER A 333 13.14 7.42 5.27
N LEU A 334 12.20 7.66 4.34
CA LEU A 334 12.27 8.78 3.40
C LEU A 334 12.23 10.13 4.11
N SER A 335 11.35 10.29 5.10
CA SER A 335 11.24 11.51 5.90
C SER A 335 12.49 11.74 6.75
N GLY A 336 13.07 10.68 7.32
CA GLY A 336 14.32 10.71 8.08
C GLY A 336 15.48 11.28 7.26
N GLY A 337 15.65 10.82 6.02
CA GLY A 337 16.67 11.35 5.12
C GLY A 337 16.54 12.86 4.84
N ILE A 338 15.33 13.37 4.73
CA ILE A 338 15.06 14.81 4.55
C ILE A 338 15.40 15.56 5.85
N MET A 339 15.00 15.03 7.01
CA MET A 339 15.29 15.64 8.31
C MET A 339 16.79 15.69 8.59
N ASP A 340 17.52 14.66 8.24
CA ASP A 340 18.98 14.61 8.38
C ASP A 340 19.65 15.66 7.49
N ALA A 341 19.19 15.83 6.25
CA ALA A 341 19.69 16.87 5.36
C ALA A 341 19.43 18.28 5.89
N ILE A 342 18.22 18.55 6.40
CA ILE A 342 17.86 19.84 7.03
C ILE A 342 18.72 20.07 8.26
N THR A 343 18.87 19.07 9.12
CA THR A 343 19.69 19.13 10.33
C THR A 343 21.16 19.45 10.00
N MET A 344 21.72 18.80 8.98
CA MET A 344 23.09 19.09 8.51
C MET A 344 23.25 20.55 8.07
N VAL A 345 22.30 21.08 7.32
CA VAL A 345 22.30 22.50 6.90
C VAL A 345 22.21 23.45 8.09
N LEU A 346 21.32 23.15 9.05
CA LEU A 346 21.18 23.97 10.28
C LEU A 346 22.46 23.96 11.11
N VAL A 347 23.09 22.79 11.27
CA VAL A 347 24.38 22.66 11.98
C VAL A 347 25.47 23.44 11.27
N ALA A 348 25.53 23.41 9.93
CA ALA A 348 26.49 24.19 9.15
C ALA A 348 26.29 25.70 9.36
N PHE A 349 25.05 26.20 9.34
CA PHE A 349 24.77 27.62 9.63
C PHE A 349 25.12 28.00 11.06
N ALA A 350 24.83 27.14 12.03
CA ALA A 350 25.20 27.35 13.42
C ALA A 350 26.74 27.43 13.59
N ALA A 351 27.48 26.54 12.92
CA ALA A 351 28.94 26.55 12.94
C ALA A 351 29.52 27.83 12.33
N ILE A 352 29.00 28.28 11.17
CA ILE A 352 29.41 29.53 10.54
C ILE A 352 29.13 30.72 11.46
N SER A 353 27.94 30.79 12.05
CA SER A 353 27.56 31.85 13.02
C SER A 353 28.49 31.89 14.21
N LEU A 354 28.86 30.72 14.75
CA LEU A 354 29.81 30.61 15.86
C LEU A 354 31.19 31.16 15.48
N VAL A 355 31.71 30.81 14.29
CA VAL A 355 32.99 31.30 13.80
C VAL A 355 32.97 32.83 13.62
N VAL A 356 31.92 33.40 13.04
CA VAL A 356 31.77 34.85 12.87
C VAL A 356 31.70 35.53 14.21
N SER A 357 30.94 35.00 15.18
CA SER A 357 30.85 35.54 16.55
C SER A 357 32.21 35.53 17.24
N LEU A 358 32.99 34.46 17.07
CA LEU A 358 34.33 34.32 17.67
C LEU A 358 35.30 35.35 17.10
N ILE A 359 35.26 35.57 15.78
CA ILE A 359 36.07 36.62 15.11
C ILE A 359 35.66 38.01 15.64
N MET A 360 34.34 38.30 15.74
CA MET A 360 33.86 39.61 16.21
C MET A 360 34.28 39.88 17.65
N VAL A 361 34.12 38.89 18.56
CA VAL A 361 34.59 39.01 19.94
C VAL A 361 36.09 39.24 20.00
N GLY A 362 36.87 38.55 19.15
CA GLY A 362 38.32 38.75 19.03
C GLY A 362 38.69 40.17 18.61
N ILE A 363 37.99 40.73 17.62
CA ILE A 363 38.21 42.12 17.16
C ILE A 363 37.84 43.14 18.25
N ILE A 364 36.69 42.98 18.88
CA ILE A 364 36.25 43.89 19.99
C ILE A 364 37.25 43.86 21.13
N THR A 365 37.69 42.66 21.56
CA THR A 365 38.69 42.51 22.61
C THR A 365 40.01 43.15 22.21
N TYR A 366 40.47 42.97 20.97
CA TYR A 366 41.69 43.58 20.44
C TYR A 366 41.62 45.09 20.48
N ILE A 367 40.52 45.70 20.00
CA ILE A 367 40.30 47.15 20.01
C ILE A 367 40.26 47.69 21.45
N SER A 368 39.52 47.02 22.36
CA SER A 368 39.44 47.39 23.78
C SER A 368 40.82 47.42 24.46
N VAL A 369 41.68 46.46 24.16
CA VAL A 369 43.07 46.45 24.67
C VAL A 369 43.90 47.57 24.09
N LEU A 370 43.76 47.93 22.82
CA LEU A 370 44.47 49.06 22.17
C LEU A 370 44.08 50.41 22.79
N GLU A 371 42.79 50.66 23.02
CA GLU A 371 42.29 51.90 23.62
C GLU A 371 42.84 52.11 25.04
N ARG A 372 43.03 51.02 25.81
CA ARG A 372 43.55 51.06 27.20
C ARG A 372 45.07 50.90 27.31
N THR A 373 45.81 51.02 26.21
CA THR A 373 47.29 50.86 26.22
C THR A 373 47.99 51.78 27.18
N LYS A 374 47.52 53.03 27.36
CA LYS A 374 48.06 53.98 28.35
C LYS A 374 47.86 53.55 29.81
N GLU A 375 46.68 53.01 30.13
CA GLU A 375 46.37 52.50 31.48
C GLU A 375 47.23 51.26 31.77
N ILE A 376 47.41 50.38 30.83
CA ILE A 376 48.29 49.21 30.91
C ILE A 376 49.76 49.66 31.18
N GLY A 377 50.19 50.74 30.50
CA GLY A 377 51.52 51.33 30.69
C GLY A 377 51.71 51.89 32.14
N VAL A 378 50.72 52.62 32.65
CA VAL A 378 50.74 53.12 34.04
C VAL A 378 50.80 51.98 35.03
N LEU A 379 49.96 50.91 34.86
CA LEU A 379 49.96 49.79 35.79
C LEU A 379 51.33 49.06 35.80
N ARG A 380 51.96 48.93 34.62
CA ARG A 380 53.30 48.35 34.53
C ARG A 380 54.36 49.24 35.18
N ALA A 381 54.28 50.52 35.04
CA ALA A 381 55.18 51.52 35.73
C ALA A 381 55.07 51.46 37.25
N LEU A 382 53.88 51.17 37.78
CA LEU A 382 53.60 50.93 39.15
C LEU A 382 53.98 49.55 39.69
N GLY A 383 54.56 48.68 38.83
CA GLY A 383 55.10 47.37 39.19
C GLY A 383 54.18 46.16 38.99
N ALA A 384 53.02 46.32 38.29
CA ALA A 384 52.10 45.22 38.01
C ALA A 384 52.76 44.18 37.09
N ARG A 385 52.64 42.89 37.45
CA ARG A 385 53.19 41.79 36.65
C ARG A 385 52.32 41.54 35.39
N LYS A 386 52.95 41.10 34.31
CA LYS A 386 52.24 40.75 33.05
C LYS A 386 51.06 39.80 33.31
N LYS A 387 51.21 38.83 34.21
CA LYS A 387 50.13 37.90 34.60
C LYS A 387 48.92 38.56 35.23
N ASP A 388 49.12 39.62 36.02
CA ASP A 388 48.03 40.29 36.73
C ASP A 388 47.22 41.13 35.75
N ILE A 389 47.87 41.78 34.81
CA ILE A 389 47.23 42.51 33.71
C ILE A 389 46.42 41.55 32.85
N THR A 390 47.03 40.41 32.43
CA THR A 390 46.33 39.38 31.63
C THR A 390 45.09 38.83 32.37
N ARG A 391 45.15 38.64 33.70
CA ARG A 391 44.00 38.20 34.49
C ARG A 391 42.82 39.18 34.48
N VAL A 392 43.10 40.46 34.56
CA VAL A 392 42.06 41.51 34.54
C VAL A 392 41.31 41.50 33.18
N PHE A 393 42.05 41.47 32.08
CA PHE A 393 41.43 41.44 30.75
C PHE A 393 40.73 40.12 30.42
N ASN A 394 41.28 38.97 30.89
CA ASN A 394 40.62 37.70 30.75
C ASN A 394 39.31 37.63 31.55
N ALA A 395 39.27 38.25 32.77
CA ALA A 395 38.05 38.32 33.56
C ALA A 395 36.97 39.17 32.86
N GLU A 396 37.35 40.30 32.26
CA GLU A 396 36.42 41.14 31.49
C GLU A 396 35.83 40.35 30.28
N THR A 397 36.68 39.67 29.51
CA THR A 397 36.27 38.84 28.37
C THR A 397 35.38 37.69 28.84
N PHE A 398 35.69 37.06 29.99
CA PHE A 398 34.87 35.98 30.53
C PHE A 398 33.48 36.47 30.99
N ILE A 399 33.40 37.65 31.59
CA ILE A 399 32.11 38.24 31.98
C ILE A 399 31.28 38.56 30.76
N VAL A 400 31.86 39.20 29.73
CA VAL A 400 31.16 39.48 28.46
C VAL A 400 30.68 38.22 27.77
N GLY A 401 31.56 37.20 27.70
CA GLY A 401 31.19 35.90 27.11
C GLY A 401 30.07 35.17 27.88
N SER A 402 30.11 35.23 29.22
CA SER A 402 29.08 34.59 30.06
C SER A 402 27.73 35.32 30.03
N CYS A 403 27.71 36.62 29.77
CA CYS A 403 26.48 37.41 29.64
C CYS A 403 25.90 37.37 28.23
N SER A 404 26.67 36.97 27.23
CA SER A 404 26.26 36.88 25.81
C SER A 404 25.71 35.52 25.42
N GLY A 405 25.98 34.46 26.15
CA GLY A 405 25.47 33.09 25.92
C GLY A 405 24.33 32.77 26.86
#